data_629cd263fb0bc6f8b3c2ad144d70ca5a
#
_entry.id   629cd263fb0bc6f8b3c2ad144d70ca5a
#
_cell.length_a   1.000
_cell.length_b   1.000
_cell.length_c   1.000
_cell.angle_alpha   90.00
_cell.angle_beta   90.00
_cell.angle_gamma   90.00
#
_symmetry.space_group_name_H-M   'P 1'
#
loop_
_entity.id
_entity.type
_entity.pdbx_description
1 polymer ?
#
loop_
_entity_poly.entity_id
_entity_poly.type
_entity_poly.pdbx_seq_one_letter_code
_entity_poly.pdbx_strand_id
1 'polypeptide(L)'
;MTTSTTFPDLLSEVRAFRAANPEVRYVDLICLDIPGHFYGKRYPLDMLEKVAAGSPLKLPQNCVLLGVQGGLYPIGDYCFHDGDPDAPRRLVPGTLKPVRWEGQPLGQMLITSDGTEAPIEFEPRELLAQVLNRLEKRGIRPVVAFELEFYLFDRK
;
A
#
# COMPACT_ATOMS: atom_id res chain seq x y z
N MET A 1 -17.81 -5.36 -22.11
CA MET A 1 -17.58 -6.52 -21.24
C MET A 1 -16.70 -6.03 -20.09
N THR A 2 -17.29 -5.78 -18.94
CA THR A 2 -16.59 -5.44 -17.71
C THR A 2 -15.97 -6.74 -17.18
N THR A 3 -14.67 -6.91 -17.39
CA THR A 3 -13.93 -7.92 -16.63
C THR A 3 -13.89 -7.45 -15.19
N SER A 4 -14.88 -7.84 -14.40
CA SER A 4 -14.79 -7.74 -12.95
C SER A 4 -13.59 -8.60 -12.53
N THR A 5 -12.49 -7.97 -12.19
CA THR A 5 -11.36 -8.67 -11.60
C THR A 5 -11.78 -9.07 -10.20
N THR A 6 -12.31 -10.29 -10.06
CA THR A 6 -12.59 -10.87 -8.74
C THR A 6 -11.24 -11.24 -8.13
N PHE A 7 -10.76 -10.44 -7.18
CA PHE A 7 -9.59 -10.81 -6.41
C PHE A 7 -9.94 -11.98 -5.47
N PRO A 8 -9.01 -12.92 -5.27
CA PRO A 8 -9.17 -13.93 -4.22
C PRO A 8 -9.35 -13.24 -2.88
N ASP A 9 -10.03 -13.90 -1.97
CA ASP A 9 -10.08 -13.46 -0.58
C ASP A 9 -8.64 -13.35 -0.01
N LEU A 10 -8.39 -12.33 0.81
CA LEU A 10 -7.06 -11.99 1.33
C LEU A 10 -6.36 -13.15 2.02
N LEU A 11 -7.09 -13.94 2.78
CA LEU A 11 -6.53 -15.09 3.48
C LEU A 11 -6.06 -16.18 2.50
N SER A 12 -6.85 -16.43 1.46
CA SER A 12 -6.50 -17.35 0.38
C SER A 12 -5.28 -16.86 -0.40
N GLU A 13 -5.18 -15.54 -0.68
CA GLU A 13 -4.01 -14.93 -1.33
C GLU A 13 -2.73 -15.15 -0.51
N VAL A 14 -2.77 -14.87 0.79
CA VAL A 14 -1.61 -15.02 1.68
C VAL A 14 -1.18 -16.49 1.78
N ARG A 15 -2.12 -17.42 1.90
CA ARG A 15 -1.82 -18.85 1.94
C ARG A 15 -1.24 -19.38 0.63
N ALA A 16 -1.78 -18.97 -0.50
CA ALA A 16 -1.24 -19.31 -1.81
C ALA A 16 0.17 -18.76 -2.01
N PHE A 17 0.41 -17.50 -1.58
CA PHE A 17 1.73 -16.89 -1.62
C PHE A 17 2.74 -17.66 -0.78
N ARG A 18 2.39 -18.04 0.47
CA ARG A 18 3.23 -18.84 1.36
C ARG A 18 3.60 -20.19 0.74
N ALA A 19 2.63 -20.88 0.14
CA ALA A 19 2.86 -22.17 -0.50
C ALA A 19 3.79 -22.06 -1.72
N ALA A 20 3.70 -20.97 -2.48
CA ALA A 20 4.51 -20.72 -3.66
C ALA A 20 5.92 -20.16 -3.34
N ASN A 21 6.14 -19.62 -2.14
CA ASN A 21 7.38 -18.96 -1.72
C ASN A 21 7.77 -19.40 -0.30
N PRO A 22 8.11 -20.68 -0.09
CA PRO A 22 8.36 -21.24 1.26
C PRO A 22 9.58 -20.63 1.97
N GLU A 23 10.49 -20.02 1.24
CA GLU A 23 11.67 -19.33 1.74
C GLU A 23 11.38 -17.93 2.32
N VAL A 24 10.23 -17.32 1.94
CA VAL A 24 9.85 -15.99 2.40
C VAL A 24 9.32 -16.05 3.83
N ARG A 25 9.98 -15.30 4.72
CA ARG A 25 9.58 -15.20 6.14
C ARG A 25 8.94 -13.86 6.50
N TYR A 26 9.22 -12.84 5.70
CA TYR A 26 8.76 -11.47 5.96
C TYR A 26 8.11 -10.87 4.73
N VAL A 27 7.18 -9.98 4.97
CA VAL A 27 6.49 -9.18 3.95
C VAL A 27 6.56 -7.71 4.34
N ASP A 28 7.00 -6.86 3.43
CA ASP A 28 6.90 -5.42 3.59
C ASP A 28 5.49 -4.96 3.20
N LEU A 29 4.77 -4.45 4.20
CA LEU A 29 3.48 -3.81 4.01
C LEU A 29 3.72 -2.34 3.75
N ILE A 30 3.43 -1.89 2.53
CA ILE A 30 3.79 -0.55 2.07
C ILE A 30 2.58 0.28 1.70
N CYS A 31 2.61 1.55 2.13
CA CYS A 31 1.73 2.62 1.67
C CYS A 31 2.55 3.71 0.98
N LEU A 32 1.85 4.62 0.33
CA LEU A 32 2.43 5.76 -0.37
C LEU A 32 2.12 7.04 0.40
N ASP A 33 3.10 7.93 0.50
CA ASP A 33 2.87 9.31 0.91
C ASP A 33 2.49 10.20 -0.29
N ILE A 34 2.19 11.47 -0.02
CA ILE A 34 1.84 12.44 -1.07
C ILE A 34 2.98 12.64 -2.09
N PRO A 35 4.26 12.76 -1.70
CA PRO A 35 5.38 12.83 -2.65
C PRO A 35 5.66 11.53 -3.42
N GLY A 36 5.07 10.41 -3.04
CA GLY A 36 5.23 9.11 -3.71
C GLY A 36 6.30 8.20 -3.11
N HIS A 37 6.77 8.46 -1.89
CA HIS A 37 7.67 7.54 -1.21
C HIS A 37 6.89 6.37 -0.63
N PHE A 38 7.60 5.25 -0.47
CA PHE A 38 7.06 4.05 0.15
C PHE A 38 7.38 4.03 1.65
N TYR A 39 6.35 3.89 2.45
CA TYR A 39 6.43 3.69 3.90
C TYR A 39 5.72 2.41 4.29
N GLY A 40 6.07 1.88 5.44
CA GLY A 40 5.34 0.74 5.95
C GLY A 40 6.03 0.01 7.08
N LYS A 41 5.61 -1.22 7.28
CA LYS A 41 6.13 -2.11 8.30
C LYS A 41 6.53 -3.44 7.68
N ARG A 42 7.64 -4.00 8.15
CA ARG A 42 8.00 -5.39 7.86
C ARG A 42 7.29 -6.32 8.83
N TYR A 43 6.49 -7.22 8.28
CA TYR A 43 5.69 -8.18 9.03
C TYR A 43 6.20 -9.60 8.82
N PRO A 44 6.27 -10.43 9.89
CA PRO A 44 6.38 -11.87 9.71
C PRO A 44 5.17 -12.40 8.93
N LEU A 45 5.41 -13.34 8.02
CA LEU A 45 4.35 -13.87 7.16
C LEU A 45 3.20 -14.53 7.97
N ASP A 46 3.52 -15.10 9.16
CA ASP A 46 2.50 -15.63 10.07
C ASP A 46 1.57 -14.55 10.64
N MET A 47 2.12 -13.37 10.90
CA MET A 47 1.33 -12.23 11.36
C MET A 47 0.48 -11.63 10.24
N LEU A 48 0.99 -11.64 9.01
CA LEU A 48 0.21 -11.22 7.84
C LEU A 48 -1.02 -12.12 7.63
N GLU A 49 -0.90 -13.42 7.85
CA GLU A 49 -2.04 -14.33 7.77
C GLU A 49 -3.12 -13.98 8.81
N LYS A 50 -2.73 -13.59 10.03
CA LYS A 50 -3.68 -13.11 11.04
C LYS A 50 -4.37 -11.81 10.64
N VAL A 51 -3.62 -10.86 10.04
CA VAL A 51 -4.20 -9.61 9.52
C VAL A 51 -5.18 -9.91 8.38
N ALA A 52 -4.83 -10.79 7.47
CA ALA A 52 -5.72 -11.23 6.39
C ALA A 52 -6.99 -11.93 6.91
N ALA A 53 -6.91 -12.55 8.10
CA ALA A 53 -8.05 -13.15 8.80
C ALA A 53 -8.85 -12.15 9.67
N GLY A 54 -8.51 -10.84 9.66
CA GLY A 54 -9.24 -9.78 10.34
C GLY A 54 -8.57 -9.20 11.58
N SER A 55 -7.32 -9.57 11.91
CA SER A 55 -6.59 -8.89 12.99
C SER A 55 -6.26 -7.44 12.58
N PRO A 56 -6.28 -6.50 13.56
CA PRO A 56 -6.02 -5.09 13.27
C PRO A 56 -4.61 -4.86 12.69
N LEU A 57 -4.52 -4.01 11.68
CA LEU A 57 -3.27 -3.44 11.18
C LEU A 57 -3.35 -1.93 11.36
N LYS A 58 -2.37 -1.35 12.04
CA LYS A 58 -2.33 0.09 12.29
C LYS A 58 -0.96 0.68 11.96
N LEU A 59 -0.98 1.94 11.48
CA LEU A 59 0.18 2.80 11.29
C LEU A 59 -0.14 4.21 11.76
N PRO A 60 0.86 5.02 12.13
CA PRO A 60 0.67 6.44 12.40
C PRO A 60 -0.11 7.10 11.28
N GLN A 61 -1.14 7.87 11.62
CA GLN A 61 -2.01 8.48 10.59
C GLN A 61 -1.26 9.49 9.73
N ASN A 62 -0.27 10.18 10.30
CA ASN A 62 0.50 11.23 9.64
C ASN A 62 1.62 10.68 8.73
N CYS A 63 1.83 9.36 8.65
CA CYS A 63 2.90 8.78 7.82
C CYS A 63 2.77 9.12 6.33
N VAL A 64 1.57 9.47 5.84
CA VAL A 64 1.33 9.89 4.45
C VAL A 64 1.62 11.37 4.19
N LEU A 65 1.84 12.16 5.24
CA LEU A 65 2.11 13.61 5.19
C LEU A 65 3.60 13.95 5.25
N LEU A 66 4.47 12.98 5.13
CA LEU A 66 5.91 13.20 5.14
C LEU A 66 6.37 13.86 3.84
N GLY A 67 7.23 14.86 3.97
CA GLY A 67 7.84 15.52 2.84
C GLY A 67 9.09 14.81 2.35
N VAL A 68 9.60 15.24 1.20
CA VAL A 68 10.81 14.68 0.56
C VAL A 68 12.06 14.68 1.42
N GLN A 69 12.11 15.52 2.46
CA GLN A 69 13.21 15.58 3.42
C GLN A 69 12.91 14.83 4.73
N GLY A 70 11.81 14.07 4.78
CA GLY A 70 11.38 13.34 5.97
C GLY A 70 10.70 14.19 7.05
N GLY A 71 10.53 15.51 6.82
CA GLY A 71 9.77 16.39 7.71
C GLY A 71 8.26 16.23 7.47
N LEU A 72 7.46 16.39 8.53
CA LEU A 72 6.01 16.39 8.42
C LEU A 72 5.52 17.72 7.85
N TYR A 73 4.63 17.67 6.88
CA TYR A 73 3.87 18.85 6.46
C TYR A 73 2.57 18.94 7.27
N PRO A 74 2.44 19.93 8.17
CA PRO A 74 1.20 20.12 8.89
C PRO A 74 0.10 20.57 7.93
N ILE A 75 -1.01 19.84 7.91
CA ILE A 75 -2.19 20.18 7.11
C ILE A 75 -3.39 20.28 8.06
N GLY A 76 -3.80 21.52 8.35
CA GLY A 76 -4.84 21.77 9.33
C GLY A 76 -4.44 21.24 10.72
N ASP A 77 -5.32 20.42 11.30
CA ASP A 77 -5.10 19.79 12.60
C ASP A 77 -4.26 18.50 12.53
N TYR A 78 -3.92 18.04 11.33
CA TYR A 78 -3.10 16.84 11.11
C TYR A 78 -1.61 17.18 11.23
N CYS A 79 -1.08 16.98 12.40
CA CYS A 79 0.34 17.23 12.72
C CYS A 79 0.71 16.50 14.00
N PHE A 80 1.98 16.54 14.40
CA PHE A 80 2.41 15.89 15.64
C PHE A 80 1.80 16.45 16.94
N HIS A 81 1.07 17.55 16.89
CA HIS A 81 0.40 18.14 18.06
C HIS A 81 -0.75 17.29 18.59
N ASP A 82 -1.31 16.42 17.76
CA ASP A 82 -2.36 15.47 18.15
C ASP A 82 -1.79 14.17 18.73
N GLY A 83 -0.46 14.03 18.83
CA GLY A 83 0.22 12.85 19.33
C GLY A 83 0.42 11.75 18.29
N ASP A 84 0.16 12.02 17.01
CA ASP A 84 0.31 11.10 15.88
C ASP A 84 -0.34 9.72 16.12
N PRO A 85 -1.65 9.66 16.37
CA PRO A 85 -2.33 8.42 16.69
C PRO A 85 -2.23 7.42 15.54
N ASP A 86 -2.18 6.14 15.90
CA ASP A 86 -2.22 5.06 14.92
C ASP A 86 -3.63 4.93 14.30
N ALA A 87 -3.71 4.99 12.99
CA ALA A 87 -4.93 4.77 12.21
C ALA A 87 -4.97 3.38 11.58
N PRO A 88 -6.15 2.77 11.46
CA PRO A 88 -6.29 1.44 10.86
C PRO A 88 -6.01 1.46 9.37
N ARG A 89 -5.39 0.36 8.91
CA ARG A 89 -5.02 0.11 7.53
C ARG A 89 -5.61 -1.20 7.06
N ARG A 90 -5.92 -1.30 5.78
CA ARG A 90 -6.34 -2.53 5.13
C ARG A 90 -5.32 -3.00 4.10
N LEU A 91 -5.22 -4.30 3.94
CA LEU A 91 -4.46 -4.93 2.87
C LEU A 91 -5.15 -4.67 1.53
N VAL A 92 -4.37 -4.48 0.47
CA VAL A 92 -4.89 -4.31 -0.89
C VAL A 92 -4.84 -5.66 -1.61
N PRO A 93 -5.99 -6.29 -1.93
CA PRO A 93 -6.02 -7.60 -2.58
C PRO A 93 -5.30 -7.61 -3.94
N GLY A 94 -4.65 -8.73 -4.28
CA GLY A 94 -3.96 -8.92 -5.55
C GLY A 94 -2.59 -8.27 -5.63
N THR A 95 -2.09 -7.65 -4.54
CA THR A 95 -0.81 -6.92 -4.54
C THR A 95 0.31 -7.64 -3.82
N LEU A 96 0.07 -8.80 -3.21
CA LEU A 96 1.12 -9.59 -2.57
C LEU A 96 2.01 -10.26 -3.64
N LYS A 97 3.29 -9.86 -3.66
CA LYS A 97 4.27 -10.31 -4.66
C LYS A 97 5.62 -10.62 -4.00
N PRO A 98 6.40 -11.59 -4.52
CA PRO A 98 7.78 -11.77 -4.10
C PRO A 98 8.65 -10.64 -4.64
N VAL A 99 9.57 -10.16 -3.80
CA VAL A 99 10.59 -9.18 -4.16
C VAL A 99 11.83 -9.92 -4.64
N ARG A 100 12.30 -9.64 -5.87
CA ARG A 100 13.38 -10.39 -6.51
C ARG A 100 14.71 -9.65 -6.56
N TRP A 101 14.72 -8.37 -6.21
CA TRP A 101 15.92 -7.52 -6.25
C TRP A 101 16.60 -7.36 -4.89
N GLU A 102 15.97 -7.86 -3.83
CA GLU A 102 16.58 -7.90 -2.50
C GLU A 102 17.52 -9.10 -2.37
N GLY A 103 18.56 -8.95 -1.55
CA GLY A 103 19.53 -10.01 -1.28
C GLY A 103 18.99 -11.16 -0.41
N GLN A 104 17.75 -11.07 0.07
CA GLN A 104 17.06 -12.08 0.87
C GLN A 104 15.63 -12.29 0.38
N PRO A 105 15.06 -13.50 0.56
CA PRO A 105 13.66 -13.75 0.20
C PRO A 105 12.69 -12.87 1.00
N LEU A 106 11.97 -12.01 0.30
CA LEU A 106 11.05 -11.04 0.87
C LEU A 106 9.76 -10.98 0.04
N GLY A 107 8.63 -10.78 0.70
CA GLY A 107 7.38 -10.41 0.04
C GLY A 107 7.11 -8.92 0.16
N GLN A 108 6.21 -8.41 -0.68
CA GLN A 108 5.72 -7.03 -0.61
C GLN A 108 4.23 -6.99 -0.88
N MET A 109 3.50 -6.19 -0.12
CA MET A 109 2.06 -6.01 -0.29
C MET A 109 1.67 -4.56 -0.03
N LEU A 110 0.77 -4.02 -0.85
CA LEU A 110 0.24 -2.69 -0.63
C LEU A 110 -0.78 -2.68 0.50
N ILE A 111 -0.73 -1.60 1.28
CA ILE A 111 -1.74 -1.26 2.29
C ILE A 111 -2.25 0.15 2.03
N THR A 112 -3.43 0.44 2.54
CA THR A 112 -4.05 1.78 2.42
C THR A 112 -4.94 2.04 3.63
N SER A 113 -5.44 3.26 3.81
CA SER A 113 -6.41 3.57 4.85
C SER A 113 -7.66 2.70 4.71
N ASP A 114 -8.26 2.32 5.83
CA ASP A 114 -9.57 1.66 5.81
C ASP A 114 -10.73 2.68 5.78
N GLY A 115 -10.42 3.98 5.89
CA GLY A 115 -11.38 5.07 5.79
C GLY A 115 -12.15 5.37 7.07
N THR A 116 -11.80 4.75 8.21
CA THR A 116 -12.57 4.92 9.46
C THR A 116 -12.01 6.00 10.39
N GLU A 117 -10.70 6.13 10.50
CA GLU A 117 -10.04 7.02 11.47
C GLU A 117 -9.06 8.02 10.84
N ALA A 118 -8.64 7.81 9.59
CA ALA A 118 -7.71 8.70 8.89
C ALA A 118 -8.40 9.41 7.73
N PRO A 119 -8.03 10.69 7.44
CA PRO A 119 -8.59 11.40 6.30
C PRO A 119 -8.16 10.72 5.01
N ILE A 120 -9.14 10.21 4.31
CA ILE A 120 -8.97 9.53 3.00
C ILE A 120 -8.39 10.48 1.95
N GLU A 121 -8.62 11.80 2.11
CA GLU A 121 -8.17 12.84 1.21
C GLU A 121 -6.64 12.93 1.08
N PHE A 122 -5.90 12.46 2.06
CA PHE A 122 -4.44 12.50 2.06
C PHE A 122 -3.80 11.18 1.60
N GLU A 123 -4.63 10.16 1.36
CA GLU A 123 -4.17 8.87 0.82
C GLU A 123 -4.18 8.90 -0.71
N PRO A 124 -3.03 8.95 -1.39
CA PRO A 124 -2.98 9.08 -2.86
C PRO A 124 -3.77 7.98 -3.58
N ARG A 125 -3.73 6.76 -3.04
CA ARG A 125 -4.43 5.60 -3.61
C ARG A 125 -5.95 5.73 -3.45
N GLU A 126 -6.42 6.18 -2.30
CA GLU A 126 -7.87 6.34 -2.05
C GLU A 126 -8.42 7.53 -2.85
N LEU A 127 -7.64 8.61 -2.97
CA LEU A 127 -8.01 9.73 -3.83
C LEU A 127 -8.15 9.30 -5.29
N LEU A 128 -7.19 8.51 -5.81
CA LEU A 128 -7.28 7.94 -7.15
C LEU A 128 -8.53 7.07 -7.31
N ALA A 129 -8.81 6.20 -6.34
CA ALA A 129 -10.00 5.34 -6.36
C ALA A 129 -11.30 6.16 -6.41
N GLN A 130 -11.38 7.27 -5.67
CA GLN A 130 -12.53 8.17 -5.73
C GLN A 130 -12.69 8.83 -7.11
N VAL A 131 -11.59 9.28 -7.72
CA VAL A 131 -11.59 9.86 -9.07
C VAL A 131 -12.04 8.83 -10.10
N LEU A 132 -11.49 7.63 -10.05
CA LEU A 132 -11.89 6.54 -10.95
C LEU A 132 -13.37 6.20 -10.82
N ASN A 133 -13.90 6.14 -9.60
CA ASN A 133 -15.33 5.91 -9.36
C ASN A 133 -16.22 7.03 -9.93
N ARG A 134 -15.78 8.30 -9.86
CA ARG A 134 -16.51 9.42 -10.50
C ARG A 134 -16.52 9.30 -12.02
N LEU A 135 -15.43 8.85 -12.63
CA LEU A 135 -15.34 8.62 -14.07
C LEU A 135 -16.24 7.46 -14.49
N GLU A 136 -16.20 6.35 -13.76
CA GLU A 136 -17.04 5.17 -14.03
C GLU A 136 -18.54 5.52 -13.98
N LYS A 137 -18.98 6.29 -12.98
CA LYS A 137 -20.37 6.75 -12.88
C LYS A 137 -20.81 7.60 -14.08
N ARG A 138 -19.87 8.17 -14.84
CA ARG A 138 -20.11 8.92 -16.08
C ARG A 138 -19.91 8.08 -17.34
N GLY A 139 -19.66 6.78 -17.21
CA GLY A 139 -19.37 5.89 -18.32
C GLY A 139 -17.98 6.10 -18.95
N ILE A 140 -17.08 6.81 -18.29
CA ILE A 140 -15.73 7.10 -18.77
C ILE A 140 -14.76 6.09 -18.17
N ARG A 141 -14.00 5.41 -19.03
CA ARG A 141 -12.90 4.53 -18.63
C ARG A 141 -11.56 5.17 -19.03
N PRO A 142 -10.73 5.59 -18.07
CA PRO A 142 -9.40 6.09 -18.39
C PRO A 142 -8.49 4.96 -18.86
N VAL A 143 -7.62 5.27 -19.82
CA VAL A 143 -6.53 4.40 -20.27
C VAL A 143 -5.25 5.18 -20.07
N VAL A 144 -4.33 4.61 -19.29
CA VAL A 144 -3.04 5.24 -18.95
C VAL A 144 -1.90 4.28 -19.25
N ALA A 145 -0.73 4.83 -19.55
CA ALA A 145 0.53 4.11 -19.63
C ALA A 145 1.56 4.83 -18.75
N PHE A 146 2.48 4.07 -18.18
CA PHE A 146 3.64 4.61 -17.48
C PHE A 146 4.82 4.65 -18.44
N GLU A 147 5.48 5.78 -18.52
CA GLU A 147 6.75 5.95 -19.25
C GLU A 147 7.87 6.02 -18.22
N LEU A 148 8.81 5.09 -18.31
CA LEU A 148 9.97 5.02 -17.43
C LEU A 148 11.20 5.47 -18.22
N GLU A 149 11.78 6.59 -17.82
CA GLU A 149 13.01 7.14 -18.41
C GLU A 149 14.19 6.87 -17.48
N PHE A 150 15.25 6.27 -18.00
CA PHE A 150 16.45 5.96 -17.22
C PHE A 150 17.67 5.84 -18.11
N TYR A 151 18.86 6.00 -17.51
CA TYR A 151 20.15 5.77 -18.14
C TYR A 151 20.80 4.51 -17.59
N LEU A 152 21.41 3.74 -18.48
CA LEU A 152 22.29 2.63 -18.10
C LEU A 152 23.74 3.10 -18.16
N PHE A 153 24.50 2.80 -17.13
CA PHE A 153 25.93 3.12 -17.04
C PHE A 153 26.71 1.84 -16.81
N ASP A 154 27.87 1.72 -17.47
CA ASP A 154 28.81 0.65 -17.17
C ASP A 154 29.40 0.83 -15.78
N ARG A 155 29.56 -0.28 -15.07
CA ARG A 155 30.32 -0.27 -13.83
C ARG A 155 31.80 -0.05 -14.19
N LYS A 156 32.39 1.05 -13.71
CA LYS A 156 33.83 1.24 -13.74
C LYS A 156 34.52 0.41 -12.68
#